data_4ccaea76d34e42a0f5b4983a68fa3edd
#
_entry.id   4ccaea76d34e42a0f5b4983a68fa3edd
#
_cell.length_a   1.000
_cell.length_b   1.000
_cell.length_c   1.000
_cell.angle_alpha   90.00
_cell.angle_beta   90.00
_cell.angle_gamma   90.00
#
_symmetry.space_group_name_H-M   'P 1'
#
loop_
_entity.id
_entity.type
_entity.pdbx_description
1 polymer ?
#
loop_
_entity_poly.entity_id
_entity_poly.type
_entity_poly.pdbx_seq_one_letter_code
_entity_poly.pdbx_strand_id
1 'polypeptide(L)'
;MTASKTKTEAVAYRWQRYYHTLQTGHYLTVKTKQRLEKSAVFQTQGSLDGACCLHVFAAVLTILGLAKHDALADMSRRKYGVPAEVFQAFRSTYFDGIHAHDFVDLVNNELMLPLSLSLRQAADGGLDKWTMDNLMRGELMACTFASVKNRRTKHWVLCTGCEGSASGRVIKPDTILVLDPSGGEAQYAAFNARMVVPQTGPGSRGGKTVDELQKSKSSKPIDWMYESPIAVNEPVRLTAAVRFRLTEWS
;
A
#
# COMPACT_ATOMS: atom_id res chain seq x y z
N MET A 1 43.01 -29.12 -24.77
CA MET A 1 42.34 -29.13 -23.44
C MET A 1 41.48 -27.86 -23.34
N THR A 2 40.18 -27.98 -23.60
CA THR A 2 39.22 -26.90 -23.52
C THR A 2 38.64 -26.85 -22.11
N ALA A 3 38.99 -25.85 -21.33
CA ALA A 3 38.45 -25.62 -20.00
C ALA A 3 36.93 -25.31 -20.12
N SER A 4 36.11 -26.25 -19.69
CA SER A 4 34.67 -26.04 -19.52
C SER A 4 34.46 -24.98 -18.44
N LYS A 5 34.01 -23.79 -18.81
CA LYS A 5 33.52 -22.76 -17.88
C LYS A 5 32.20 -23.27 -17.29
N THR A 6 32.28 -23.83 -16.09
CA THR A 6 31.10 -24.12 -15.29
C THR A 6 30.37 -22.83 -15.02
N LYS A 7 29.23 -22.63 -15.69
CA LYS A 7 28.32 -21.52 -15.45
C LYS A 7 27.72 -21.75 -14.07
N THR A 8 28.22 -21.06 -13.06
CA THR A 8 27.61 -21.05 -11.73
C THR A 8 26.20 -20.48 -11.89
N GLU A 9 25.17 -21.32 -11.79
CA GLU A 9 23.77 -20.85 -11.78
C GLU A 9 23.58 -19.93 -10.59
N ALA A 10 23.18 -18.70 -10.84
CA ALA A 10 22.89 -17.73 -9.80
C ALA A 10 21.66 -18.21 -9.00
N VAL A 11 21.84 -18.42 -7.70
CA VAL A 11 20.75 -18.83 -6.80
C VAL A 11 19.68 -17.76 -6.79
N ALA A 12 18.45 -18.16 -7.10
CA ALA A 12 17.29 -17.27 -7.01
C ALA A 12 16.78 -17.23 -5.55
N TYR A 13 16.50 -16.04 -5.05
CA TYR A 13 15.95 -15.84 -3.71
C TYR A 13 14.78 -14.85 -3.74
N ARG A 14 13.89 -14.93 -2.72
CA ARG A 14 12.82 -13.96 -2.48
C ARG A 14 13.37 -12.83 -1.60
N TRP A 15 12.95 -11.60 -1.90
CA TRP A 15 13.26 -10.42 -1.11
C TRP A 15 11.99 -9.67 -0.79
N GLN A 16 12.02 -8.91 0.33
CA GLN A 16 10.96 -8.01 0.75
C GLN A 16 11.56 -6.65 1.10
N ARG A 17 10.83 -5.58 0.79
CA ARG A 17 11.16 -4.22 1.17
C ARG A 17 9.92 -3.57 1.76
N TYR A 18 10.07 -2.98 2.92
CA TYR A 18 9.05 -2.20 3.60
C TYR A 18 9.42 -0.74 3.65
N TYR A 19 8.45 0.12 3.94
CA TYR A 19 8.70 1.51 4.30
C TYR A 19 9.63 1.55 5.53
N HIS A 20 10.67 2.39 5.44
CA HIS A 20 11.87 2.29 6.29
C HIS A 20 11.66 2.50 7.80
N THR A 21 10.56 3.17 8.20
CA THR A 21 10.25 3.40 9.64
C THR A 21 9.42 2.28 10.26
N LEU A 22 8.87 1.37 9.45
CA LEU A 22 8.08 0.24 9.96
C LEU A 22 8.97 -0.78 10.68
N GLN A 23 8.49 -1.26 11.80
CA GLN A 23 9.13 -2.28 12.62
C GLN A 23 8.16 -3.44 12.84
N THR A 24 8.55 -4.61 12.36
CA THR A 24 7.79 -5.84 12.54
C THR A 24 8.04 -6.43 13.92
N GLY A 25 7.03 -7.05 14.51
CA GLY A 25 7.05 -7.67 15.82
C GLY A 25 5.71 -8.34 16.09
N HIS A 26 5.39 -8.56 17.36
CA HIS A 26 4.06 -9.07 17.73
C HIS A 26 2.94 -8.19 17.15
N TYR A 27 3.18 -6.86 17.12
CA TYR A 27 2.37 -5.88 16.40
C TYR A 27 3.24 -5.07 15.45
N LEU A 28 2.64 -4.58 14.36
CA LEU A 28 3.29 -3.62 13.47
C LEU A 28 3.38 -2.27 14.16
N THR A 29 4.61 -1.78 14.30
CA THR A 29 4.88 -0.50 14.95
C THR A 29 5.71 0.41 14.06
N VAL A 30 5.74 1.69 14.40
CA VAL A 30 6.62 2.68 13.79
C VAL A 30 7.44 3.38 14.86
N LYS A 31 8.71 3.68 14.51
CA LYS A 31 9.57 4.56 15.29
C LYS A 31 10.02 5.71 14.41
N THR A 32 9.52 6.90 14.68
CA THR A 32 9.92 8.10 13.95
C THR A 32 11.04 8.85 14.67
N LYS A 33 11.77 9.70 13.95
CA LYS A 33 12.82 10.55 14.54
C LYS A 33 12.29 11.49 15.63
N GLN A 34 11.03 11.93 15.49
CA GLN A 34 10.37 12.83 16.42
C GLN A 34 9.86 12.12 17.68
N ARG A 35 9.80 10.77 17.68
CA ARG A 35 9.25 9.99 18.78
C ARG A 35 10.19 8.86 19.16
N LEU A 36 10.64 8.88 20.41
CA LEU A 36 11.48 7.82 20.98
C LEU A 36 10.69 6.53 21.21
N GLU A 37 9.38 6.63 21.46
CA GLU A 37 8.50 5.50 21.72
C GLU A 37 7.95 4.92 20.43
N LYS A 38 7.80 3.60 20.41
CA LYS A 38 7.12 2.88 19.33
C LYS A 38 5.62 3.17 19.39
N SER A 39 5.00 3.39 18.24
CA SER A 39 3.56 3.56 18.10
C SER A 39 2.99 2.43 17.23
N ALA A 40 1.85 1.86 17.62
CA ALA A 40 1.11 0.95 16.75
C ALA A 40 0.69 1.68 15.47
N VAL A 41 0.60 0.96 14.37
CA VAL A 41 0.26 1.53 13.05
C VAL A 41 -1.16 1.18 12.63
N PHE A 42 -1.57 -0.05 12.93
CA PHE A 42 -2.81 -0.60 12.41
C PHE A 42 -4.04 0.04 13.04
N GLN A 43 -5.01 0.38 12.19
CA GLN A 43 -6.33 0.88 12.56
C GLN A 43 -7.37 -0.04 11.91
N THR A 44 -8.13 -0.77 12.73
CA THR A 44 -9.16 -1.68 12.23
C THR A 44 -10.41 -0.91 11.82
N GLN A 45 -10.88 -1.17 10.62
CA GLN A 45 -12.16 -0.69 10.13
C GLN A 45 -13.31 -1.49 10.77
N GLY A 46 -14.40 -0.81 11.13
CA GLY A 46 -15.63 -1.48 11.55
C GLY A 46 -16.36 -2.14 10.37
N SER A 47 -17.17 -3.17 10.65
CA SER A 47 -17.90 -3.88 9.61
C SER A 47 -19.08 -3.10 9.02
N LEU A 48 -19.48 -1.99 9.65
CA LEU A 48 -20.62 -1.17 9.25
C LEU A 48 -20.24 0.20 8.69
N ASP A 49 -18.94 0.48 8.55
CA ASP A 49 -18.46 1.76 8.03
C ASP A 49 -17.85 1.63 6.63
N GLY A 50 -17.93 2.70 5.84
CA GLY A 50 -17.25 2.87 4.54
C GLY A 50 -15.90 3.56 4.67
N ALA A 51 -15.36 3.69 5.88
CA ALA A 51 -14.25 4.56 6.22
C ALA A 51 -12.85 3.94 5.95
N CYS A 52 -12.73 2.95 5.06
CA CYS A 52 -11.44 2.33 4.74
C CYS A 52 -10.35 3.37 4.41
N CYS A 53 -10.70 4.43 3.68
CA CYS A 53 -9.78 5.51 3.36
C CYS A 53 -9.29 6.24 4.62
N LEU A 54 -10.19 6.55 5.57
CA LEU A 54 -9.85 7.23 6.81
C LEU A 54 -8.91 6.37 7.68
N HIS A 55 -9.15 5.06 7.78
CA HIS A 55 -8.27 4.14 8.51
C HIS A 55 -6.88 4.03 7.85
N VAL A 56 -6.84 3.97 6.51
CA VAL A 56 -5.58 4.02 5.75
C VAL A 56 -4.85 5.34 6.01
N PHE A 57 -5.55 6.47 5.98
CA PHE A 57 -4.94 7.77 6.20
C PHE A 57 -4.45 7.95 7.65
N ALA A 58 -5.19 7.44 8.63
CA ALA A 58 -4.76 7.41 10.02
C ALA A 58 -3.44 6.62 10.20
N ALA A 59 -3.32 5.47 9.53
CA ALA A 59 -2.07 4.71 9.52
C ALA A 59 -0.93 5.51 8.86
N VAL A 60 -1.17 6.20 7.73
CA VAL A 60 -0.20 7.09 7.08
C VAL A 60 0.28 8.18 8.02
N LEU A 61 -0.63 8.89 8.70
CA LEU A 61 -0.29 9.95 9.64
C LEU A 61 0.56 9.43 10.81
N THR A 62 0.26 8.21 11.27
CA THR A 62 1.06 7.54 12.31
C THR A 62 2.46 7.21 11.81
N ILE A 63 2.59 6.61 10.61
CA ILE A 63 3.86 6.23 10.00
C ILE A 63 4.75 7.45 9.75
N LEU A 64 4.18 8.54 9.30
CA LEU A 64 4.88 9.80 9.04
C LEU A 64 5.14 10.62 10.31
N GLY A 65 4.64 10.18 11.47
CA GLY A 65 4.84 10.86 12.75
C GLY A 65 4.00 12.12 12.95
N LEU A 66 3.01 12.37 12.10
CA LEU A 66 2.15 13.56 12.14
C LEU A 66 1.08 13.48 13.22
N ALA A 67 0.64 12.28 13.58
CA ALA A 67 -0.30 12.05 14.69
C ALA A 67 0.05 10.77 15.46
N LYS A 68 -0.40 10.65 16.73
CA LYS A 68 -0.27 9.43 17.52
C LYS A 68 -1.42 8.48 17.22
N HIS A 69 -1.13 7.16 17.18
CA HIS A 69 -2.14 6.13 17.00
C HIS A 69 -3.36 6.31 17.92
N ASP A 70 -3.14 6.43 19.23
CA ASP A 70 -4.22 6.56 20.21
C ASP A 70 -5.04 7.84 20.02
N ALA A 71 -4.39 8.93 19.60
CA ALA A 71 -5.09 10.17 19.30
C ALA A 71 -5.97 10.07 18.06
N LEU A 72 -5.54 9.29 17.06
CA LEU A 72 -6.33 9.00 15.86
C LEU A 72 -7.45 8.00 16.13
N ALA A 73 -7.21 6.98 16.96
CA ALA A 73 -8.26 6.03 17.39
C ALA A 73 -9.42 6.74 18.13
N ASP A 74 -9.13 7.86 18.81
CA ASP A 74 -10.09 8.66 19.58
C ASP A 74 -10.41 10.02 18.91
N MET A 75 -10.17 10.14 17.59
CA MET A 75 -10.27 11.43 16.88
C MET A 75 -11.65 12.08 16.94
N SER A 76 -12.73 11.30 17.00
CA SER A 76 -14.11 11.81 17.09
C SER A 76 -14.39 12.58 18.38
N ARG A 77 -13.61 12.35 19.45
CA ARG A 77 -13.71 13.02 20.74
C ARG A 77 -12.73 14.18 20.89
N ARG A 78 -11.80 14.35 19.95
CA ARG A 78 -10.81 15.41 19.99
C ARG A 78 -11.40 16.74 19.55
N LYS A 79 -11.03 17.82 20.26
CA LYS A 79 -11.46 19.17 19.95
C LYS A 79 -10.43 19.97 19.15
N TYR A 80 -9.16 19.58 19.20
CA TYR A 80 -8.03 20.32 18.63
C TYR A 80 -6.96 19.40 18.06
N GLY A 81 -6.16 19.95 17.13
CA GLY A 81 -5.00 19.32 16.50
C GLY A 81 -5.36 18.39 15.37
N VAL A 82 -4.34 17.80 14.76
CA VAL A 82 -4.46 16.98 13.54
C VAL A 82 -5.57 15.92 13.61
N PRO A 83 -5.75 15.14 14.71
CA PRO A 83 -6.84 14.17 14.75
C PRO A 83 -8.24 14.80 14.65
N ALA A 84 -8.46 15.97 15.30
CA ALA A 84 -9.74 16.66 15.23
C ALA A 84 -10.01 17.22 13.83
N GLU A 85 -9.01 17.83 13.21
CA GLU A 85 -9.10 18.38 11.85
C GLU A 85 -9.41 17.27 10.84
N VAL A 86 -8.69 16.13 10.92
CA VAL A 86 -8.94 14.97 10.07
C VAL A 86 -10.36 14.44 10.26
N PHE A 87 -10.82 14.28 11.51
CA PHE A 87 -12.18 13.82 11.75
C PHE A 87 -13.23 14.76 11.16
N GLN A 88 -13.07 16.07 11.32
CA GLN A 88 -14.01 17.05 10.76
C GLN A 88 -14.04 17.02 9.23
N ALA A 89 -12.89 16.93 8.59
CA ALA A 89 -12.78 16.86 7.14
C ALA A 89 -13.40 15.58 6.56
N PHE A 90 -13.23 14.44 7.24
CA PHE A 90 -13.69 13.15 6.76
C PHE A 90 -15.07 12.69 7.26
N ARG A 91 -15.72 13.45 8.16
CA ARG A 91 -16.97 12.99 8.81
C ARG A 91 -18.10 12.65 7.85
N SER A 92 -18.21 13.38 6.72
CA SER A 92 -19.22 13.12 5.69
C SER A 92 -18.94 11.87 4.85
N THR A 93 -17.72 11.36 4.87
CA THR A 93 -17.29 10.20 4.06
C THR A 93 -17.32 8.88 4.83
N TYR A 94 -17.72 8.92 6.11
CA TYR A 94 -17.60 7.79 7.03
C TYR A 94 -18.41 6.57 6.57
N PHE A 95 -19.61 6.79 6.01
CA PHE A 95 -20.46 5.71 5.53
C PHE A 95 -20.35 5.47 4.03
N ASP A 96 -20.23 6.53 3.24
CA ASP A 96 -20.26 6.46 1.78
C ASP A 96 -18.86 6.24 1.16
N GLY A 97 -17.82 6.38 1.97
CA GLY A 97 -16.44 6.35 1.50
C GLY A 97 -16.06 7.63 0.75
N ILE A 98 -14.88 7.65 0.14
CA ILE A 98 -14.36 8.79 -0.63
C ILE A 98 -13.63 8.29 -1.88
N HIS A 99 -13.80 8.99 -3.01
CA HIS A 99 -13.04 8.72 -4.22
C HIS A 99 -11.59 9.24 -4.11
N ALA A 100 -10.68 8.64 -4.87
CA ALA A 100 -9.26 8.96 -4.77
C ALA A 100 -8.93 10.42 -5.14
N HIS A 101 -9.65 11.01 -6.08
CA HIS A 101 -9.50 12.41 -6.45
C HIS A 101 -9.93 13.31 -5.30
N ASP A 102 -11.14 13.11 -4.79
CA ASP A 102 -11.72 13.93 -3.71
C ASP A 102 -10.88 13.81 -2.43
N PHE A 103 -10.34 12.62 -2.15
CA PHE A 103 -9.40 12.39 -1.05
C PHE A 103 -8.14 13.25 -1.18
N VAL A 104 -7.53 13.26 -2.38
CA VAL A 104 -6.29 14.02 -2.61
C VAL A 104 -6.55 15.51 -2.53
N ASP A 105 -7.66 15.98 -3.10
CA ASP A 105 -8.06 17.39 -3.04
C ASP A 105 -8.33 17.83 -1.60
N LEU A 106 -9.08 17.03 -0.84
CA LEU A 106 -9.36 17.29 0.57
C LEU A 106 -8.08 17.42 1.40
N VAL A 107 -7.14 16.48 1.24
CA VAL A 107 -5.89 16.50 2.02
C VAL A 107 -4.97 17.65 1.59
N ASN A 108 -4.81 17.88 0.29
CA ASN A 108 -3.89 18.92 -0.21
C ASN A 108 -4.41 20.34 0.01
N ASN A 109 -5.74 20.55 0.00
CA ASN A 109 -6.33 21.87 -0.01
C ASN A 109 -7.02 22.27 1.30
N GLU A 110 -7.51 21.30 2.09
CA GLU A 110 -8.28 21.60 3.30
C GLU A 110 -7.54 21.29 4.60
N LEU A 111 -6.56 20.35 4.56
CA LEU A 111 -5.80 20.01 5.76
C LEU A 111 -4.46 20.75 5.76
N MET A 112 -4.17 21.47 6.84
CA MET A 112 -2.89 22.14 7.03
C MET A 112 -1.82 21.17 7.56
N LEU A 113 -1.49 20.16 6.73
CA LEU A 113 -0.47 19.16 7.06
C LEU A 113 0.79 19.38 6.21
N PRO A 114 2.00 19.11 6.74
CA PRO A 114 3.24 19.13 5.96
C PRO A 114 3.32 17.87 5.08
N LEU A 115 2.33 17.70 4.22
CA LEU A 115 2.11 16.50 3.43
C LEU A 115 1.66 16.87 2.02
N SER A 116 2.29 16.28 1.03
CA SER A 116 1.90 16.40 -0.38
C SER A 116 1.48 15.04 -0.91
N LEU A 117 0.32 14.99 -1.55
CA LEU A 117 -0.23 13.82 -2.19
C LEU A 117 -0.12 13.91 -3.70
N SER A 118 0.30 12.81 -4.32
CA SER A 118 0.28 12.67 -5.79
C SER A 118 -0.60 11.50 -6.17
N LEU A 119 -1.57 11.74 -7.04
CA LEU A 119 -2.53 10.76 -7.53
C LEU A 119 -2.13 10.21 -8.90
N ARG A 120 -2.37 8.93 -9.13
CA ARG A 120 -2.49 8.31 -10.44
C ARG A 120 -3.71 7.40 -10.49
N GLN A 121 -4.50 7.54 -11.54
CA GLN A 121 -5.70 6.74 -11.77
C GLN A 121 -5.49 5.74 -12.91
N ALA A 122 -6.34 4.70 -12.96
CA ALA A 122 -6.27 3.71 -14.04
C ALA A 122 -6.45 4.33 -15.43
N ALA A 123 -7.24 5.41 -15.52
CA ALA A 123 -7.46 6.16 -16.77
C ALA A 123 -6.18 6.82 -17.31
N ASP A 124 -5.21 7.15 -16.43
CA ASP A 124 -3.94 7.78 -16.83
C ASP A 124 -2.97 6.78 -17.48
N GLY A 125 -3.27 5.49 -17.42
CA GLY A 125 -2.41 4.41 -17.88
C GLY A 125 -1.19 4.17 -16.98
N GLY A 126 -0.61 2.97 -17.06
CA GLY A 126 0.61 2.59 -16.34
C GLY A 126 0.54 2.67 -14.81
N LEU A 127 -0.68 2.59 -14.23
CA LEU A 127 -0.91 2.68 -12.80
C LEU A 127 -0.12 1.62 -12.01
N ASP A 128 -0.20 0.36 -12.44
CA ASP A 128 0.48 -0.76 -11.78
C ASP A 128 1.99 -0.56 -11.72
N LYS A 129 2.59 -0.15 -12.85
CA LYS A 129 4.02 0.14 -12.92
C LYS A 129 4.39 1.33 -12.05
N TRP A 130 3.63 2.42 -12.11
CA TRP A 130 3.89 3.61 -11.29
C TRP A 130 3.83 3.28 -9.80
N THR A 131 2.87 2.46 -9.39
CA THR A 131 2.74 2.00 -8.00
C THR A 131 3.97 1.20 -7.59
N MET A 132 4.33 0.18 -8.39
CA MET A 132 5.48 -0.68 -8.09
C MET A 132 6.80 0.10 -8.07
N ASP A 133 7.03 1.00 -9.04
CA ASP A 133 8.23 1.84 -9.10
C ASP A 133 8.38 2.74 -7.87
N ASN A 134 7.28 3.27 -7.32
CA ASN A 134 7.32 4.08 -6.11
C ASN A 134 7.60 3.21 -4.87
N LEU A 135 6.97 2.04 -4.74
CA LEU A 135 7.27 1.09 -3.67
C LEU A 135 8.72 0.61 -3.71
N MET A 136 9.27 0.36 -4.91
CA MET A 136 10.68 0.01 -5.09
C MET A 136 11.63 1.14 -4.69
N ARG A 137 11.20 2.40 -4.74
CA ARG A 137 11.95 3.55 -4.21
C ARG A 137 11.77 3.76 -2.70
N GLY A 138 10.90 2.96 -2.05
CA GLY A 138 10.60 3.08 -0.62
C GLY A 138 9.64 4.20 -0.29
N GLU A 139 8.81 4.64 -1.26
CA GLU A 139 7.77 5.63 -1.03
C GLU A 139 6.57 5.00 -0.30
N LEU A 140 5.88 5.80 0.51
CA LEU A 140 4.63 5.38 1.15
C LEU A 140 3.48 5.60 0.20
N MET A 141 2.68 4.55 -0.02
CA MET A 141 1.59 4.54 -0.98
C MET A 141 0.29 4.05 -0.37
N ALA A 142 -0.85 4.53 -0.86
CA ALA A 142 -2.14 3.87 -0.70
C ALA A 142 -2.70 3.55 -2.08
N CYS A 143 -3.50 2.49 -2.17
CA CYS A 143 -4.17 2.11 -3.40
C CYS A 143 -5.65 1.91 -3.17
N THR A 144 -6.43 2.17 -4.22
CA THR A 144 -7.79 1.66 -4.34
C THR A 144 -7.82 0.53 -5.36
N PHE A 145 -8.58 -0.49 -5.08
CA PHE A 145 -8.83 -1.56 -6.03
C PHE A 145 -10.31 -1.94 -6.07
N ALA A 146 -10.69 -2.64 -7.13
CA ALA A 146 -12.01 -3.24 -7.26
C ALA A 146 -11.87 -4.71 -7.69
N SER A 147 -12.79 -5.55 -7.24
CA SER A 147 -12.91 -6.92 -7.74
C SER A 147 -13.15 -6.92 -9.25
N VAL A 148 -12.49 -7.83 -9.96
CA VAL A 148 -12.75 -8.02 -11.39
C VAL A 148 -14.18 -8.50 -11.64
N LYS A 149 -14.74 -9.27 -10.67
CA LYS A 149 -16.10 -9.80 -10.73
C LYS A 149 -17.15 -8.76 -10.35
N ASN A 150 -16.86 -7.93 -9.34
CA ASN A 150 -17.76 -6.89 -8.84
C ASN A 150 -17.05 -5.54 -8.81
N ARG A 151 -17.20 -4.75 -9.89
CA ARG A 151 -16.53 -3.44 -10.07
C ARG A 151 -17.17 -2.30 -9.27
N ARG A 152 -18.27 -2.54 -8.56
CA ARG A 152 -19.02 -1.47 -7.88
C ARG A 152 -18.37 -1.07 -6.56
N THR A 153 -17.75 -2.01 -5.86
CA THR A 153 -17.12 -1.76 -4.57
C THR A 153 -15.64 -1.47 -4.78
N LYS A 154 -15.21 -0.27 -4.38
CA LYS A 154 -13.80 0.10 -4.31
C LYS A 154 -13.34 0.01 -2.87
N HIS A 155 -12.16 -0.54 -2.65
CA HIS A 155 -11.58 -0.69 -1.33
C HIS A 155 -10.22 0.01 -1.25
N TRP A 156 -9.98 0.73 -0.15
CA TRP A 156 -8.72 1.39 0.14
C TRP A 156 -7.83 0.52 1.01
N VAL A 157 -6.56 0.48 0.65
CA VAL A 157 -5.52 -0.22 1.40
C VAL A 157 -4.23 0.58 1.43
N LEU A 158 -3.44 0.40 2.49
CA LEU A 158 -2.11 0.97 2.58
C LEU A 158 -1.09 0.00 2.00
N CYS A 159 -0.29 0.45 1.02
CA CYS A 159 0.82 -0.33 0.49
C CYS A 159 2.06 -0.06 1.33
N THR A 160 2.42 -1.01 2.18
CA THR A 160 3.54 -0.90 3.12
C THR A 160 4.87 -1.24 2.51
N GLY A 161 4.87 -1.88 1.33
CA GLY A 161 6.08 -2.28 0.64
C GLY A 161 5.82 -3.17 -0.55
N CYS A 162 6.86 -3.83 -1.00
CA CYS A 162 6.81 -4.78 -2.11
C CYS A 162 7.75 -5.98 -1.87
N GLU A 163 7.50 -7.03 -2.64
CA GLU A 163 8.26 -8.28 -2.61
C GLU A 163 8.50 -8.75 -4.04
N GLY A 164 9.51 -9.59 -4.21
CA GLY A 164 9.81 -10.17 -5.51
C GLY A 164 10.90 -11.22 -5.46
N SER A 165 11.35 -11.67 -6.62
CA SER A 165 12.48 -12.57 -6.77
C SER A 165 13.72 -11.81 -7.26
N ALA A 166 14.89 -12.29 -6.88
CA ALA A 166 16.16 -11.81 -7.40
C ALA A 166 17.05 -12.99 -7.80
N SER A 167 17.79 -12.83 -8.89
CA SER A 167 18.80 -13.78 -9.35
C SER A 167 19.98 -13.01 -9.93
N GLY A 168 21.11 -13.08 -9.28
CA GLY A 168 22.25 -12.22 -9.59
C GLY A 168 21.90 -10.73 -9.43
N ARG A 169 22.04 -9.96 -10.52
CA ARG A 169 21.69 -8.52 -10.55
C ARG A 169 20.26 -8.23 -10.99
N VAL A 170 19.52 -9.25 -11.36
CA VAL A 170 18.14 -9.08 -11.85
C VAL A 170 17.17 -9.13 -10.68
N ILE A 171 16.46 -8.02 -10.45
CA ILE A 171 15.42 -7.89 -9.43
C ILE A 171 14.08 -7.83 -10.13
N LYS A 172 13.14 -8.69 -9.71
CA LYS A 172 11.82 -8.83 -10.31
C LYS A 172 10.74 -8.66 -9.24
N PRO A 173 10.19 -7.45 -9.06
CA PRO A 173 9.06 -7.24 -8.16
C PRO A 173 7.79 -7.86 -8.77
N ASP A 174 7.03 -8.58 -7.96
CA ASP A 174 5.83 -9.29 -8.38
C ASP A 174 4.68 -9.22 -7.36
N THR A 175 4.91 -8.57 -6.21
CA THR A 175 3.96 -8.55 -5.11
C THR A 175 3.93 -7.17 -4.45
N ILE A 176 2.74 -6.64 -4.20
CA ILE A 176 2.50 -5.47 -3.34
C ILE A 176 2.11 -5.98 -1.95
N LEU A 177 2.81 -5.53 -0.93
CA LEU A 177 2.53 -5.84 0.47
C LEU A 177 1.56 -4.81 1.03
N VAL A 178 0.45 -5.29 1.58
CA VAL A 178 -0.72 -4.47 1.89
C VAL A 178 -1.08 -4.57 3.37
N LEU A 179 -1.38 -3.43 3.96
CA LEU A 179 -2.08 -3.33 5.23
C LEU A 179 -3.53 -2.94 4.95
N ASP A 180 -4.42 -3.95 5.06
CA ASP A 180 -5.84 -3.81 4.82
C ASP A 180 -6.56 -3.50 6.13
N PRO A 181 -7.25 -2.35 6.26
CA PRO A 181 -7.98 -2.01 7.47
C PRO A 181 -9.15 -2.96 7.79
N SER A 182 -9.68 -3.68 6.78
CA SER A 182 -10.74 -4.69 6.98
C SER A 182 -10.19 -6.04 7.45
N GLY A 183 -8.87 -6.23 7.39
CA GLY A 183 -8.19 -7.45 7.83
C GLY A 183 -7.90 -7.47 9.33
N GLY A 184 -7.30 -8.56 9.79
CA GLY A 184 -6.72 -8.66 11.12
C GLY A 184 -5.41 -7.89 11.25
N GLU A 185 -4.99 -7.63 12.49
CA GLU A 185 -3.72 -6.96 12.76
C GLU A 185 -2.53 -7.74 12.19
N ALA A 186 -1.58 -7.03 11.61
CA ALA A 186 -0.36 -7.63 11.09
C ALA A 186 0.55 -8.10 12.23
N GLN A 187 0.80 -9.42 12.30
CA GLN A 187 1.67 -10.03 13.29
C GLN A 187 2.96 -10.53 12.61
N TYR A 188 4.11 -10.15 13.16
CA TYR A 188 5.44 -10.52 12.67
C TYR A 188 5.71 -10.14 11.19
N ALA A 189 4.87 -9.29 10.61
CA ALA A 189 4.96 -8.80 9.24
C ALA A 189 4.60 -7.30 9.16
N ALA A 190 4.97 -6.65 8.07
CA ALA A 190 4.55 -5.28 7.79
C ALA A 190 3.27 -5.22 6.95
N PHE A 191 2.55 -6.34 6.80
CA PHE A 191 1.37 -6.49 5.97
C PHE A 191 0.44 -7.55 6.56
N ASN A 192 -0.85 -7.47 6.26
CA ASN A 192 -1.85 -8.49 6.57
C ASN A 192 -2.54 -9.02 5.30
N ALA A 193 -2.20 -8.47 4.13
CA ALA A 193 -2.67 -8.93 2.83
C ALA A 193 -1.60 -8.71 1.74
N ARG A 194 -1.79 -9.30 0.55
CA ARG A 194 -0.89 -9.20 -0.59
C ARG A 194 -1.68 -9.03 -1.89
N MET A 195 -1.10 -8.33 -2.85
CA MET A 195 -1.53 -8.36 -4.24
C MET A 195 -0.39 -8.97 -5.05
N VAL A 196 -0.61 -10.17 -5.59
CA VAL A 196 0.40 -10.95 -6.31
C VAL A 196 0.11 -10.94 -7.80
N VAL A 197 1.14 -10.78 -8.63
CA VAL A 197 1.01 -10.95 -10.08
C VAL A 197 0.65 -12.41 -10.39
N PRO A 198 -0.43 -12.70 -11.15
CA PRO A 198 -0.80 -14.07 -11.46
C PRO A 198 0.32 -14.84 -12.16
N GLN A 199 0.63 -16.01 -11.66
CA GLN A 199 1.56 -16.91 -12.34
C GLN A 199 0.84 -17.60 -13.49
N THR A 200 1.38 -17.48 -14.71
CA THR A 200 0.80 -18.13 -15.89
C THR A 200 1.24 -19.58 -15.97
N GLY A 201 0.37 -20.50 -15.56
CA GLY A 201 0.45 -21.93 -15.79
C GLY A 201 1.19 -22.76 -14.71
N PRO A 202 0.82 -24.04 -14.56
CA PRO A 202 1.50 -24.96 -13.68
C PRO A 202 2.91 -25.26 -14.25
N GLY A 203 3.94 -24.98 -13.48
CA GLY A 203 5.34 -25.26 -13.82
C GLY A 203 6.19 -24.06 -14.24
N SER A 204 5.65 -22.83 -14.35
CA SER A 204 6.47 -21.65 -14.63
C SER A 204 7.29 -21.29 -13.39
N ARG A 205 8.55 -21.68 -13.34
CA ARG A 205 9.54 -21.32 -12.30
C ARG A 205 9.96 -19.84 -12.33
N GLY A 206 9.20 -18.98 -12.97
CA GLY A 206 9.44 -17.54 -13.01
C GLY A 206 8.12 -16.83 -13.33
N GLY A 207 7.45 -16.29 -12.30
CA GLY A 207 6.30 -15.40 -12.48
C GLY A 207 6.66 -14.23 -13.39
N LYS A 208 5.70 -13.75 -14.18
CA LYS A 208 5.88 -12.51 -14.96
C LYS A 208 6.02 -11.36 -13.98
N THR A 209 6.91 -10.45 -14.27
CA THR A 209 7.04 -9.20 -13.50
C THR A 209 6.00 -8.19 -13.99
N VAL A 210 5.77 -7.16 -13.18
CA VAL A 210 4.96 -6.00 -13.58
C VAL A 210 5.48 -5.41 -14.89
N ASP A 211 6.80 -5.30 -15.05
CA ASP A 211 7.43 -4.80 -16.28
C ASP A 211 7.20 -5.70 -17.50
N GLU A 212 7.25 -7.02 -17.33
CA GLU A 212 7.02 -7.97 -18.42
C GLU A 212 5.55 -8.00 -18.88
N LEU A 213 4.60 -7.83 -17.95
CA LEU A 213 3.18 -7.72 -18.28
C LEU A 213 2.85 -6.42 -19.01
N GLN A 214 3.57 -5.33 -18.70
CA GLN A 214 3.35 -4.02 -19.32
C GLN A 214 4.17 -3.77 -20.61
N LYS A 215 5.23 -4.56 -20.86
CA LYS A 215 5.98 -4.52 -22.15
C LYS A 215 5.19 -5.15 -23.31
N SER A 216 4.20 -5.97 -23.05
CA SER A 216 3.26 -6.34 -24.10
C SER A 216 2.53 -5.07 -24.52
N LYS A 217 2.45 -4.76 -25.82
CA LYS A 217 1.88 -3.54 -26.44
C LYS A 217 0.44 -3.19 -26.01
N SER A 218 -0.10 -3.86 -25.03
CA SER A 218 -1.40 -3.68 -24.43
C SER A 218 -1.21 -2.97 -23.09
N SER A 219 -1.66 -1.72 -23.02
CA SER A 219 -1.80 -0.93 -21.79
C SER A 219 -2.88 -1.50 -20.85
N LYS A 220 -3.14 -2.80 -20.91
CA LYS A 220 -4.17 -3.44 -20.10
C LYS A 220 -3.72 -3.46 -18.63
N PRO A 221 -4.61 -3.10 -17.71
CA PRO A 221 -4.35 -3.20 -16.26
C PRO A 221 -4.06 -4.66 -15.89
N ILE A 222 -3.24 -4.84 -14.86
CA ILE A 222 -2.93 -6.16 -14.32
C ILE A 222 -4.12 -6.65 -13.48
N ASP A 223 -4.52 -7.90 -13.69
CA ASP A 223 -5.42 -8.60 -12.79
C ASP A 223 -4.58 -9.20 -11.66
N TRP A 224 -4.47 -8.47 -10.57
CA TRP A 224 -3.76 -8.91 -9.37
C TRP A 224 -4.55 -10.00 -8.66
N MET A 225 -3.86 -10.97 -8.06
CA MET A 225 -4.49 -11.90 -7.11
C MET A 225 -4.37 -11.31 -5.72
N TYR A 226 -5.50 -10.93 -5.14
CA TYR A 226 -5.59 -10.42 -3.78
C TYR A 226 -5.70 -11.58 -2.79
N GLU A 227 -4.76 -11.63 -1.86
CA GLU A 227 -4.63 -12.66 -0.84
C GLU A 227 -4.74 -11.99 0.53
N SER A 228 -5.77 -12.33 1.28
CA SER A 228 -5.95 -11.92 2.67
C SER A 228 -6.55 -13.06 3.49
N PRO A 229 -6.53 -13.00 4.84
CA PRO A 229 -7.19 -13.99 5.67
C PRO A 229 -8.70 -14.12 5.41
N ILE A 230 -9.33 -13.09 4.84
CA ILE A 230 -10.78 -13.03 4.59
C ILE A 230 -11.10 -13.37 3.11
N ALA A 231 -10.25 -12.95 2.18
CA ALA A 231 -10.43 -13.16 0.74
C ALA A 231 -9.21 -13.86 0.15
N VAL A 232 -9.36 -15.15 -0.16
CA VAL A 232 -8.29 -15.95 -0.75
C VAL A 232 -8.41 -15.95 -2.26
N ASN A 233 -7.34 -15.52 -2.97
CA ASN A 233 -7.22 -15.57 -4.43
C ASN A 233 -8.35 -14.83 -5.19
N GLU A 234 -8.70 -13.64 -4.74
CA GLU A 234 -9.66 -12.81 -5.47
C GLU A 234 -8.94 -12.00 -6.57
N PRO A 235 -9.37 -12.10 -7.85
CA PRO A 235 -8.81 -11.24 -8.89
C PRO A 235 -9.32 -9.81 -8.73
N VAL A 236 -8.37 -8.86 -8.60
CA VAL A 236 -8.64 -7.43 -8.41
C VAL A 236 -7.84 -6.58 -9.40
N ARG A 237 -8.31 -5.35 -9.66
CA ARG A 237 -7.59 -4.33 -10.43
C ARG A 237 -7.40 -3.09 -9.61
N LEU A 238 -6.21 -2.51 -9.66
CA LEU A 238 -5.99 -1.18 -9.14
C LEU A 238 -6.85 -0.17 -9.92
N THR A 239 -7.50 0.73 -9.18
CA THR A 239 -8.32 1.81 -9.76
C THR A 239 -7.66 3.16 -9.60
N ALA A 240 -6.92 3.35 -8.50
CA ALA A 240 -6.08 4.51 -8.25
C ALA A 240 -4.95 4.15 -7.28
N ALA A 241 -3.91 4.97 -7.25
CA ALA A 241 -2.86 4.95 -6.24
C ALA A 241 -2.47 6.37 -5.86
N VAL A 242 -2.17 6.56 -4.58
CA VAL A 242 -1.78 7.84 -3.99
C VAL A 242 -0.42 7.66 -3.32
N ARG A 243 0.51 8.55 -3.63
CA ARG A 243 1.82 8.63 -3.00
C ARG A 243 1.82 9.76 -1.97
N PHE A 244 2.37 9.50 -0.79
CA PHE A 244 2.50 10.44 0.31
C PHE A 244 3.94 10.88 0.49
N ARG A 245 4.17 12.17 0.59
CA ARG A 245 5.48 12.76 0.88
C ARG A 245 5.36 13.86 1.92
N LEU A 246 6.26 13.82 2.92
CA LEU A 246 6.42 14.97 3.80
C LEU A 246 6.99 16.14 2.99
N THR A 247 6.38 17.31 3.16
CA THR A 247 6.95 18.57 2.70
C THR A 247 7.78 19.16 3.83
N GLU A 248 8.88 19.84 3.48
CA GLU A 248 9.59 20.62 4.48
C GLU A 248 8.71 21.78 4.92
N TRP A 249 8.69 22.05 6.22
CA TRP A 249 8.09 23.27 6.72
C TRP A 249 8.91 24.45 6.21
N SER A 250 8.34 25.26 5.33
CA SER A 250 8.93 26.53 4.88
C SER A 250 8.82 27.59 5.98
#